data_d735f1f4fed7ce0df63d4f6e31625d5a
#
_entry.id   d735f1f4fed7ce0df63d4f6e31625d5a
#
_cell.length_a   1.000
_cell.length_b   1.000
_cell.length_c   1.000
_cell.angle_alpha   90.00
_cell.angle_beta   90.00
_cell.angle_gamma   90.00
#
_symmetry.space_group_name_H-M   'P 1'
#
loop_
_entity.id
_entity.type
_entity.pdbx_description
1 polymer ?
#
loop_
_entity_poly.entity_id
_entity_poly.type
_entity_poly.pdbx_seq_one_letter_code
_entity_poly.pdbx_strand_id
1 'polypeptide(L)'
;MKKLYAFVIGATLLACASVQPVAVQVGDRCLGCRRAIGDVRVAAEMIDGLRAPFPFRTPACLARYIKGHANQQVTALFVTDRTSGKMVLVGDAWFVPTVMQVPDRKFGENDYAAFRSKADAEAFRAGNAPLLRWPQVIAEVTE
;
A
#
# COMPACT_ATOMS: atom_id res chain seq x y z
N MET A 1 64.16 14.54 -0.05
CA MET A 1 63.12 13.65 -0.59
C MET A 1 61.87 13.81 0.28
N LYS A 2 60.87 14.57 -0.18
CA LYS A 2 59.61 14.83 0.54
C LYS A 2 58.60 13.82 0.04
N LYS A 3 58.16 12.86 0.91
CA LYS A 3 57.08 11.91 0.61
C LYS A 3 55.76 12.63 0.84
N LEU A 4 54.97 12.89 -0.24
CA LEU A 4 53.57 13.30 -0.16
C LEU A 4 52.76 12.06 0.15
N TYR A 5 52.09 12.05 1.30
CA TYR A 5 51.02 11.11 1.58
C TYR A 5 49.72 11.69 1.05
N ALA A 6 49.18 11.09 0.00
CA ALA A 6 47.84 11.38 -0.48
C ALA A 6 46.80 10.75 0.47
N PHE A 7 46.08 11.60 1.16
CA PHE A 7 44.96 11.18 2.04
C PHE A 7 43.74 10.94 1.16
N VAL A 8 43.42 9.69 0.88
CA VAL A 8 42.18 9.33 0.17
C VAL A 8 41.04 9.40 1.19
N ILE A 9 40.24 10.47 1.14
CA ILE A 9 38.99 10.58 1.91
C ILE A 9 37.95 9.71 1.20
N GLY A 10 37.71 8.51 1.70
CA GLY A 10 36.63 7.66 1.26
C GLY A 10 35.29 8.23 1.72
N ALA A 11 34.54 8.83 0.81
CA ALA A 11 33.16 9.23 1.05
C ALA A 11 32.29 7.97 1.18
N THR A 12 31.99 7.56 2.41
CA THR A 12 30.98 6.54 2.68
C THR A 12 29.60 7.12 2.38
N LEU A 13 29.04 6.79 1.22
CA LEU A 13 27.64 7.01 0.90
C LEU A 13 26.79 6.16 1.85
N LEU A 14 26.20 6.78 2.88
CA LEU A 14 25.11 6.16 3.64
C LEU A 14 23.93 6.05 2.68
N ALA A 15 23.80 4.88 2.05
CA ALA A 15 22.58 4.53 1.36
C ALA A 15 21.46 4.37 2.40
N CYS A 16 20.56 5.34 2.50
CA CYS A 16 19.29 5.16 3.21
C CYS A 16 18.56 4.00 2.55
N ALA A 17 18.59 2.82 3.17
CA ALA A 17 17.87 1.66 2.69
C ALA A 17 16.36 1.97 2.74
N SER A 18 15.75 2.19 1.58
CA SER A 18 14.31 2.37 1.46
C SER A 18 13.61 1.08 1.91
N VAL A 19 12.54 1.21 2.69
CA VAL A 19 11.71 0.06 3.06
C VAL A 19 11.04 -0.46 1.80
N GLN A 20 11.21 -1.77 1.54
CA GLN A 20 10.62 -2.43 0.39
C GLN A 20 9.42 -3.28 0.83
N PRO A 21 8.37 -3.38 0.03
CA PRO A 21 7.26 -4.28 0.31
C PRO A 21 7.70 -5.74 0.16
N VAL A 22 7.08 -6.63 0.91
CA VAL A 22 7.19 -8.07 0.74
C VAL A 22 6.02 -8.53 -0.14
N ALA A 23 6.27 -9.43 -1.07
CA ALA A 23 5.21 -9.87 -1.98
C ALA A 23 4.09 -10.60 -1.24
N VAL A 24 2.88 -10.04 -1.28
CA VAL A 24 1.65 -10.70 -0.81
C VAL A 24 1.32 -11.86 -1.75
N GLN A 25 0.97 -13.00 -1.18
CA GLN A 25 0.66 -14.22 -1.92
C GLN A 25 -0.84 -14.50 -1.93
N VAL A 26 -1.31 -15.19 -2.97
CA VAL A 26 -2.66 -15.77 -2.97
C VAL A 26 -2.73 -16.80 -1.84
N GLY A 27 -3.79 -16.72 -1.02
CA GLY A 27 -3.97 -17.57 0.15
C GLY A 27 -3.47 -16.97 1.46
N ASP A 28 -2.64 -15.91 1.43
CA ASP A 28 -2.29 -15.18 2.65
C ASP A 28 -3.55 -14.71 3.38
N ARG A 29 -3.47 -14.64 4.70
CA ARG A 29 -4.59 -14.15 5.51
C ARG A 29 -4.48 -12.66 5.75
N CYS A 30 -5.50 -11.93 5.36
CA CYS A 30 -5.64 -10.50 5.68
C CYS A 30 -5.59 -10.26 7.19
N LEU A 31 -4.71 -9.39 7.67
CA LEU A 31 -4.61 -9.07 9.10
C LEU A 31 -5.92 -8.45 9.63
N GLY A 32 -6.56 -7.58 8.85
CA GLY A 32 -7.77 -6.87 9.27
C GLY A 32 -9.01 -7.77 9.32
N CYS A 33 -9.39 -8.40 8.19
CA CYS A 33 -10.65 -9.13 8.08
C CYS A 33 -10.52 -10.65 8.21
N ARG A 34 -9.31 -11.19 8.38
CA ARG A 34 -8.99 -12.63 8.55
C ARG A 34 -9.33 -13.52 7.35
N ARG A 35 -9.83 -12.98 6.25
CA ARG A 35 -10.13 -13.73 5.03
C ARG A 35 -8.87 -13.97 4.21
N ALA A 36 -8.88 -15.04 3.42
CA ALA A 36 -7.82 -15.31 2.46
C ALA A 36 -7.80 -14.23 1.37
N ILE A 37 -6.59 -13.88 0.92
CA ILE A 37 -6.35 -12.97 -0.20
C ILE A 37 -6.45 -13.79 -1.49
N GLY A 38 -7.47 -13.50 -2.29
CA GLY A 38 -7.70 -14.20 -3.57
C GLY A 38 -7.13 -13.47 -4.77
N ASP A 39 -7.00 -12.15 -4.70
CA ASP A 39 -6.47 -11.32 -5.77
C ASP A 39 -5.39 -10.36 -5.23
N VAL A 40 -4.14 -10.66 -5.58
CA VAL A 40 -2.98 -9.85 -5.15
C VAL A 40 -2.92 -8.49 -5.87
N ARG A 41 -3.63 -8.31 -6.96
CA ARG A 41 -3.66 -7.03 -7.71
C ARG A 41 -4.45 -5.94 -7.00
N VAL A 42 -5.18 -6.29 -5.96
CA VAL A 42 -5.91 -5.36 -5.10
C VAL A 42 -5.44 -5.42 -3.65
N ALA A 43 -4.37 -6.18 -3.39
CA ALA A 43 -3.83 -6.34 -2.05
C ALA A 43 -3.12 -5.08 -1.55
N ALA A 44 -2.96 -5.01 -0.24
CA ALA A 44 -2.19 -3.98 0.44
C ALA A 44 -1.28 -4.62 1.50
N GLU A 45 -0.32 -3.87 2.00
CA GLU A 45 0.63 -4.34 3.00
C GLU A 45 0.99 -3.23 3.98
N MET A 46 1.14 -3.59 5.24
CA MET A 46 1.74 -2.76 6.26
C MET A 46 3.07 -3.36 6.71
N ILE A 47 4.10 -2.54 6.75
CA ILE A 47 5.35 -2.85 7.46
C ILE A 47 5.28 -2.14 8.82
N ASP A 48 5.30 -2.90 9.89
CA ASP A 48 5.21 -2.35 11.24
C ASP A 48 6.52 -1.72 11.73
N GLY A 49 6.52 -1.21 12.95
CA GLY A 49 7.70 -0.60 13.58
C GLY A 49 8.87 -1.56 13.81
N LEU A 50 8.62 -2.86 13.84
CA LEU A 50 9.63 -3.93 13.93
C LEU A 50 10.06 -4.46 12.56
N ARG A 51 9.61 -3.83 11.48
CA ARG A 51 9.83 -4.21 10.09
C ARG A 51 9.21 -5.57 9.69
N ALA A 52 8.18 -6.01 10.40
CA ALA A 52 7.41 -7.18 10.02
C ALA A 52 6.34 -6.82 8.98
N PRO A 53 6.18 -7.62 7.90
CA PRO A 53 5.15 -7.41 6.89
C PRO A 53 3.82 -8.02 7.32
N PHE A 54 2.73 -7.30 7.08
CA PHE A 54 1.36 -7.76 7.33
C PHE A 54 0.51 -7.53 6.09
N PRO A 55 -0.01 -8.59 5.48
CA PRO A 55 -0.83 -8.49 4.29
C PRO A 55 -2.27 -8.10 4.60
N PHE A 56 -2.87 -7.33 3.69
CA PHE A 56 -4.27 -6.96 3.69
C PHE A 56 -4.90 -7.29 2.36
N ARG A 57 -6.15 -7.73 2.39
CA ARG A 57 -6.87 -8.15 1.20
C ARG A 57 -7.10 -7.00 0.23
N THR A 58 -7.32 -5.80 0.75
CA THR A 58 -7.68 -4.61 -0.04
C THR A 58 -7.24 -3.31 0.64
N PRO A 59 -7.20 -2.18 -0.08
CA PRO A 59 -6.96 -0.87 0.50
C PRO A 59 -7.93 -0.50 1.62
N ALA A 60 -9.23 -0.84 1.50
CA ALA A 60 -10.21 -0.56 2.55
C ALA A 60 -9.94 -1.39 3.81
N CYS A 61 -9.51 -2.66 3.68
CA CYS A 61 -9.11 -3.47 4.84
C CYS A 61 -7.93 -2.86 5.58
N LEU A 62 -6.92 -2.37 4.85
CA LEU A 62 -5.77 -1.66 5.44
C LEU A 62 -6.23 -0.37 6.13
N ALA A 63 -7.04 0.44 5.45
CA ALA A 63 -7.51 1.73 5.97
C ALA A 63 -8.31 1.57 7.27
N ARG A 64 -9.25 0.61 7.33
CA ARG A 64 -10.02 0.30 8.55
C ARG A 64 -9.10 -0.14 9.69
N TYR A 65 -8.13 -0.99 9.38
CA TYR A 65 -7.18 -1.45 10.38
C TYR A 65 -6.38 -0.27 10.97
N ILE A 66 -5.81 0.59 10.12
CA ILE A 66 -5.05 1.77 10.57
C ILE A 66 -5.93 2.72 11.38
N LYS A 67 -7.17 2.96 10.94
CA LYS A 67 -8.14 3.82 11.66
C LYS A 67 -8.46 3.28 13.05
N GLY A 68 -8.69 1.96 13.18
CA GLY A 68 -8.99 1.31 14.45
C GLY A 68 -7.78 1.10 15.37
N HIS A 69 -6.54 1.28 14.85
CA HIS A 69 -5.28 1.04 15.58
C HIS A 69 -4.37 2.27 15.52
N ALA A 70 -4.87 3.43 15.92
CA ALA A 70 -4.16 4.73 15.83
C ALA A 70 -2.79 4.74 16.52
N ASN A 71 -2.56 3.89 17.51
CA ASN A 71 -1.28 3.76 18.23
C ASN A 71 -0.33 2.74 17.61
N GLN A 72 -0.70 2.10 16.50
CA GLN A 72 0.16 1.14 15.80
C GLN A 72 1.39 1.86 15.25
N GLN A 73 2.58 1.38 15.62
CA GLN A 73 3.81 1.85 14.99
C GLN A 73 3.91 1.27 13.58
N VAL A 74 3.94 2.16 12.61
CA VAL A 74 3.98 1.82 11.18
C VAL A 74 5.23 2.41 10.56
N THR A 75 6.00 1.57 9.87
CA THR A 75 7.17 2.00 9.10
C THR A 75 6.78 2.39 7.68
N ALA A 76 5.92 1.61 7.03
CA ALA A 76 5.43 1.89 5.68
C ALA A 76 4.06 1.24 5.41
N LEU A 77 3.29 1.85 4.53
CA LEU A 77 2.03 1.32 4.01
C LEU A 77 2.10 1.27 2.50
N PHE A 78 1.75 0.11 1.94
CA PHE A 78 1.77 -0.14 0.51
C PHE A 78 0.40 -0.59 0.00
N VAL A 79 0.12 -0.26 -1.25
CA VAL A 79 -1.02 -0.77 -2.01
C VAL A 79 -0.54 -1.24 -3.37
N THR A 80 -1.23 -2.20 -3.95
CA THR A 80 -0.91 -2.66 -5.31
C THR A 80 -1.46 -1.67 -6.33
N ASP A 81 -0.58 -1.11 -7.16
CA ASP A 81 -0.98 -0.38 -8.36
C ASP A 81 -1.69 -1.34 -9.32
N ARG A 82 -2.95 -1.09 -9.58
CA ARG A 82 -3.81 -1.97 -10.37
C ARG A 82 -3.32 -2.14 -11.80
N THR A 83 -2.68 -1.13 -12.36
CA THR A 83 -2.16 -1.17 -13.74
C THR A 83 -0.94 -2.08 -13.85
N SER A 84 0.06 -1.89 -13.01
CA SER A 84 1.34 -2.61 -13.10
C SER A 84 1.39 -3.89 -12.27
N GLY A 85 0.51 -4.05 -11.27
CA GLY A 85 0.58 -5.14 -10.29
C GLY A 85 1.71 -4.99 -9.27
N LYS A 86 2.42 -3.84 -9.24
CA LYS A 86 3.51 -3.56 -8.31
C LYS A 86 2.99 -2.81 -7.08
N MET A 87 3.57 -3.08 -5.92
CA MET A 87 3.26 -2.31 -4.74
C MET A 87 3.92 -0.94 -4.77
N VAL A 88 3.17 0.08 -4.36
CA VAL A 88 3.57 1.47 -4.23
C VAL A 88 3.18 2.00 -2.86
N LEU A 89 3.89 3.00 -2.36
CA LEU A 89 3.53 3.66 -1.10
C LEU A 89 2.13 4.29 -1.22
N VAL A 90 1.32 4.18 -0.17
CA VAL A 90 -0.03 4.78 -0.15
C VAL A 90 -0.01 6.29 -0.38
N GLY A 91 1.08 6.97 0.01
CA GLY A 91 1.29 8.40 -0.23
C GLY A 91 1.48 8.75 -1.70
N ASP A 92 1.94 7.80 -2.52
CA ASP A 92 2.17 7.98 -3.96
C ASP A 92 1.00 7.51 -4.82
N ALA A 93 -0.03 6.90 -4.21
CA ALA A 93 -1.17 6.33 -4.91
C ALA A 93 -2.36 7.31 -5.02
N TRP A 94 -3.12 7.13 -6.09
CA TRP A 94 -4.47 7.65 -6.29
C TRP A 94 -5.48 6.54 -6.07
N PHE A 95 -6.59 6.84 -5.43
CA PHE A 95 -7.62 5.86 -5.09
C PHE A 95 -8.93 6.21 -5.77
N VAL A 96 -9.58 5.20 -6.35
CA VAL A 96 -10.90 5.32 -6.98
C VAL A 96 -11.86 4.42 -6.21
N PRO A 97 -12.96 4.98 -5.65
CA PRO A 97 -14.02 4.17 -5.04
C PRO A 97 -14.54 3.14 -6.03
N THR A 98 -14.68 1.92 -5.60
CA THR A 98 -15.17 0.81 -6.42
C THR A 98 -15.91 -0.22 -5.57
N VAL A 99 -16.57 -1.15 -6.23
CA VAL A 99 -17.22 -2.30 -5.59
C VAL A 99 -16.42 -3.55 -5.94
N MET A 100 -15.87 -4.19 -4.93
CA MET A 100 -15.17 -5.46 -5.12
C MET A 100 -16.12 -6.63 -4.91
N GLN A 101 -16.08 -7.60 -5.83
CA GLN A 101 -16.84 -8.83 -5.69
C GLN A 101 -16.24 -9.69 -4.58
N VAL A 102 -17.09 -10.23 -3.73
CA VAL A 102 -16.71 -11.16 -2.67
C VAL A 102 -17.39 -12.49 -2.97
N PRO A 103 -16.61 -13.58 -3.17
CA PRO A 103 -17.16 -14.86 -3.63
C PRO A 103 -18.35 -15.38 -2.82
N ASP A 104 -18.34 -15.17 -1.50
CA ASP A 104 -19.36 -15.70 -0.58
C ASP A 104 -20.46 -14.69 -0.24
N ARG A 105 -20.56 -13.57 -0.98
CA ARG A 105 -21.57 -12.55 -0.74
C ARG A 105 -22.37 -12.24 -1.99
N LYS A 106 -23.67 -12.10 -1.83
CA LYS A 106 -24.58 -11.71 -2.91
C LYS A 106 -24.28 -10.32 -3.47
N PHE A 107 -23.78 -9.43 -2.63
CA PHE A 107 -23.42 -8.06 -2.98
C PHE A 107 -21.93 -7.84 -2.76
N GLY A 108 -21.29 -7.08 -3.64
CA GLY A 108 -19.91 -6.65 -3.46
C GLY A 108 -19.69 -5.75 -2.24
N GLU A 109 -18.46 -5.57 -1.85
CA GLU A 109 -18.06 -4.67 -0.77
C GLU A 109 -17.51 -3.36 -1.35
N ASN A 110 -17.87 -2.22 -0.74
CA ASN A 110 -17.26 -0.94 -1.08
C ASN A 110 -15.77 -0.97 -0.72
N ASP A 111 -14.96 -0.61 -1.67
CA ASP A 111 -13.51 -0.63 -1.57
C ASP A 111 -12.88 0.42 -2.50
N TYR A 112 -11.57 0.36 -2.69
CA TYR A 112 -10.82 1.29 -3.52
C TYR A 112 -9.88 0.55 -4.45
N ALA A 113 -9.84 0.97 -5.71
CA ALA A 113 -8.78 0.61 -6.64
C ALA A 113 -7.64 1.64 -6.50
N ALA A 114 -6.40 1.16 -6.38
CA ALA A 114 -5.22 2.02 -6.23
C ALA A 114 -4.42 2.11 -7.53
N PHE A 115 -3.92 3.29 -7.84
CA PHE A 115 -3.16 3.60 -9.04
C PHE A 115 -1.98 4.51 -8.72
N ARG A 116 -0.81 4.21 -9.24
CA ARG A 116 0.34 5.11 -9.15
C ARG A 116 0.15 6.36 -10.01
N SER A 117 -0.41 6.17 -11.22
CA SER A 117 -0.67 7.23 -12.18
C SER A 117 -2.06 7.83 -11.98
N LYS A 118 -2.14 9.17 -11.94
CA LYS A 118 -3.41 9.89 -11.93
C LYS A 118 -4.21 9.62 -13.20
N ALA A 119 -3.54 9.55 -14.35
CA ALA A 119 -4.17 9.29 -15.64
C ALA A 119 -4.84 7.91 -15.68
N ASP A 120 -4.20 6.87 -15.10
CA ASP A 120 -4.78 5.53 -15.00
C ASP A 120 -5.98 5.51 -14.08
N ALA A 121 -5.92 6.24 -12.95
CA ALA A 121 -7.03 6.40 -12.04
C ALA A 121 -8.22 7.12 -12.71
N GLU A 122 -7.95 8.18 -13.49
CA GLU A 122 -8.97 8.90 -14.27
C GLU A 122 -9.61 8.02 -15.34
N ALA A 123 -8.81 7.20 -16.03
CA ALA A 123 -9.31 6.26 -17.04
C ALA A 123 -10.16 5.13 -16.43
N PHE A 124 -9.84 4.72 -15.20
CA PHE A 124 -10.57 3.64 -14.51
C PHE A 124 -11.88 4.10 -13.88
N ARG A 125 -11.96 5.34 -13.39
CA ARG A 125 -13.12 5.82 -12.65
C ARG A 125 -14.40 5.80 -13.51
N ALA A 126 -15.51 5.41 -12.89
CA ALA A 126 -16.83 5.49 -13.50
C ALA A 126 -17.42 6.90 -13.31
N GLY A 127 -17.76 7.56 -14.42
CA GLY A 127 -18.39 8.88 -14.37
C GLY A 127 -17.58 9.92 -13.59
N ASN A 128 -18.24 10.57 -12.63
CA ASN A 128 -17.65 11.62 -11.78
C ASN A 128 -17.17 11.09 -10.42
N ALA A 129 -16.87 9.79 -10.28
CA ALA A 129 -16.32 9.26 -9.04
C ALA A 129 -15.09 10.08 -8.60
N PRO A 130 -14.93 10.40 -7.31
CA PRO A 130 -13.81 11.21 -6.84
C PRO A 130 -12.49 10.45 -7.01
N LEU A 131 -11.41 11.19 -7.23
CA LEU A 131 -10.05 10.68 -7.07
C LEU A 131 -9.58 11.06 -5.68
N LEU A 132 -9.26 10.07 -4.87
CA LEU A 132 -8.92 10.26 -3.47
C LEU A 132 -7.41 10.08 -3.25
N ARG A 133 -6.92 10.69 -2.18
CA ARG A 133 -5.60 10.41 -1.61
C ARG A 133 -5.77 9.65 -0.31
N TRP A 134 -4.71 9.04 0.19
CA TRP A 134 -4.77 8.17 1.36
C TRP A 134 -5.48 8.77 2.59
N PRO A 135 -5.25 10.03 2.99
CA PRO A 135 -5.98 10.64 4.11
C PRO A 135 -7.49 10.67 3.93
N GLN A 136 -7.95 10.85 2.68
CA GLN A 136 -9.38 10.85 2.36
C GLN A 136 -9.96 9.43 2.44
N VAL A 137 -9.21 8.41 1.99
CA VAL A 137 -9.60 7.00 2.14
C VAL A 137 -9.77 6.65 3.62
N ILE A 138 -8.82 7.03 4.48
CA ILE A 138 -8.92 6.83 5.94
C ILE A 138 -10.17 7.52 6.52
N ALA A 139 -10.49 8.73 6.07
CA ALA A 139 -11.64 9.47 6.56
C ALA A 139 -12.97 8.80 6.17
N GLU A 140 -13.07 8.25 4.94
CA GLU A 140 -14.29 7.68 4.39
C GLU A 140 -14.61 6.26 4.90
N VAL A 141 -13.60 5.44 5.23
CA VAL A 141 -13.87 4.08 5.69
C VAL A 141 -14.59 4.09 7.03
N THR A 142 -15.65 3.30 7.11
CA THR A 142 -16.37 3.01 8.36
C THR A 142 -15.72 1.81 9.05
N GLU A 143 -15.74 1.80 10.37
CA GLU A 143 -15.25 0.68 11.19
C GLU A 143 -16.05 -0.61 10.98
#